data_5a2e1a0cee3e6af5748ea1a1c1ac549c
#
_entry.id   5a2e1a0cee3e6af5748ea1a1c1ac549c
#
_cell.length_a   1.000
_cell.length_b   1.000
_cell.length_c   1.000
_cell.angle_alpha   90.00
_cell.angle_beta   90.00
_cell.angle_gamma   90.00
#
_symmetry.space_group_name_H-M   'P 1'
#
loop_
_entity.id
_entity.type
_entity.pdbx_description
1 polymer ?
#
loop_
_entity_poly.entity_id
_entity_poly.type
_entity_poly.pdbx_seq_one_letter_code
_entity_poly.pdbx_strand_id
1 'polypeptide(L)'
;MAIDFVKKNEGSEIQYAAVKAKNISEKKFEDYVERMLGSTGWRTTVNGVRSFPAFKDNADAQKDYDRSLALKIDSLIGFVKETQPKEWAKIERMYGVQTKERFLKRVCDVLEPHDDRDGLINVLRRGFKMAPGADFKLCYFKPASTLNPDLQSKYEANKLEVVRQLRYGTLPDDQNNSIDTVLFLNGIPVVTMELKNNLSGQRTEHAVEQYKHDRSPKELIFKPNRRSIVHFALDSETVAMTTLLANSKTVFLPFNKGNGKFGGGNPTPENGEGYRTDYLYREILAPDSLLDIIQRFVRVDYDSKTKAMKRVIFPRYHQLDVVRKLVADAKENGSGKSYLIQHSAGSGKSNSIAWLAHHLSSLHDANNNAVFDTVVVLT
;
A
#
# COMPACT_ATOMS: atom_id res chain seq x y z
N MET A 1 -38.59 -11.98 -33.34
CA MET A 1 -39.61 -11.32 -32.51
C MET A 1 -39.12 -9.90 -32.27
N ALA A 2 -39.69 -8.94 -32.99
CA ALA A 2 -39.28 -7.54 -32.91
C ALA A 2 -39.89 -6.91 -31.66
N ILE A 3 -39.12 -6.23 -30.88
CA ILE A 3 -39.61 -5.46 -29.73
C ILE A 3 -39.76 -4.00 -30.22
N ASP A 4 -41.01 -3.57 -30.36
CA ASP A 4 -41.38 -2.18 -30.66
C ASP A 4 -41.00 -1.28 -29.48
N PHE A 5 -40.16 -0.27 -29.74
CA PHE A 5 -39.81 0.78 -28.79
C PHE A 5 -40.84 1.91 -28.88
N VAL A 6 -41.63 2.09 -27.85
CA VAL A 6 -42.52 3.23 -27.68
C VAL A 6 -41.68 4.45 -27.25
N LYS A 7 -41.63 5.47 -28.09
CA LYS A 7 -41.00 6.77 -27.78
C LYS A 7 -41.94 7.64 -26.94
N LYS A 8 -41.60 7.80 -25.64
CA LYS A 8 -41.75 9.05 -24.86
C LYS A 8 -41.32 8.80 -23.41
N ASN A 9 -40.33 9.60 -22.95
CA ASN A 9 -39.69 9.57 -21.61
C ASN A 9 -38.50 8.62 -21.44
N GLU A 10 -37.86 8.12 -22.48
CA GLU A 10 -36.85 7.08 -22.44
C GLU A 10 -35.45 7.58 -21.99
N GLY A 11 -35.14 8.87 -22.10
CA GLY A 11 -33.78 9.38 -21.81
C GLY A 11 -33.40 9.29 -20.33
N SER A 12 -34.33 9.59 -19.42
CA SER A 12 -34.03 9.58 -17.98
C SER A 12 -34.07 8.18 -17.36
N GLU A 13 -34.99 7.32 -17.80
CA GLU A 13 -35.08 5.93 -17.30
C GLU A 13 -33.95 5.05 -17.83
N ILE A 14 -33.57 5.19 -19.11
CA ILE A 14 -32.43 4.46 -19.69
C ILE A 14 -31.12 4.92 -19.05
N GLN A 15 -30.96 6.23 -18.84
CA GLN A 15 -29.80 6.78 -18.16
C GLN A 15 -29.74 6.35 -16.70
N TYR A 16 -30.87 6.28 -15.98
CA TYR A 16 -30.95 5.80 -14.61
C TYR A 16 -30.71 4.31 -14.51
N ALA A 17 -31.21 3.50 -15.42
CA ALA A 17 -30.97 2.07 -15.48
C ALA A 17 -29.49 1.76 -15.82
N ALA A 18 -28.87 2.49 -16.75
CA ALA A 18 -27.46 2.37 -17.08
C ALA A 18 -26.55 2.77 -15.90
N VAL A 19 -26.85 3.85 -15.20
CA VAL A 19 -26.14 4.28 -13.99
C VAL A 19 -26.27 3.24 -12.88
N LYS A 20 -27.46 2.67 -12.67
CA LYS A 20 -27.72 1.64 -11.66
C LYS A 20 -26.99 0.32 -11.99
N ALA A 21 -27.00 -0.11 -13.25
CA ALA A 21 -26.27 -1.30 -13.70
C ALA A 21 -24.76 -1.12 -13.57
N LYS A 22 -24.23 0.07 -13.88
CA LYS A 22 -22.83 0.47 -13.73
C LYS A 22 -22.39 0.37 -12.27
N ASN A 23 -23.16 0.97 -11.35
CA ASN A 23 -22.85 0.94 -9.92
C ASN A 23 -22.87 -0.49 -9.33
N ILE A 24 -23.79 -1.35 -9.78
CA ILE A 24 -23.82 -2.76 -9.36
C ILE A 24 -22.57 -3.51 -9.83
N SER A 25 -22.07 -3.19 -11.02
CA SER A 25 -20.88 -3.83 -11.58
C SER A 25 -19.59 -3.39 -10.86
N GLU A 26 -19.41 -2.10 -10.57
CA GLU A 26 -18.28 -1.58 -9.79
C GLU A 26 -18.29 -2.16 -8.38
N LYS A 27 -19.42 -2.13 -7.70
CA LYS A 27 -19.56 -2.70 -6.35
C LYS A 27 -19.17 -4.16 -6.29
N LYS A 28 -19.53 -4.97 -7.29
CA LYS A 28 -19.13 -6.39 -7.34
C LYS A 28 -17.62 -6.56 -7.45
N PHE A 29 -16.95 -5.69 -8.19
CA PHE A 29 -15.48 -5.72 -8.31
C PHE A 29 -14.82 -5.27 -6.99
N GLU A 30 -15.32 -4.22 -6.34
CA GLU A 30 -14.86 -3.83 -5.01
C GLU A 30 -15.06 -4.96 -3.97
N ASP A 31 -16.24 -5.62 -3.96
CA ASP A 31 -16.53 -6.76 -3.08
C ASP A 31 -15.56 -7.93 -3.33
N TYR A 32 -15.20 -8.15 -4.58
CA TYR A 32 -14.21 -9.16 -4.96
C TYR A 32 -12.82 -8.80 -4.43
N VAL A 33 -12.34 -7.58 -4.67
CA VAL A 33 -11.03 -7.10 -4.23
C VAL A 33 -10.92 -7.18 -2.70
N GLU A 34 -11.95 -6.72 -1.96
CA GLU A 34 -11.98 -6.80 -0.50
C GLU A 34 -11.86 -8.25 -0.01
N ARG A 35 -12.63 -9.16 -0.61
CA ARG A 35 -12.60 -10.59 -0.27
C ARG A 35 -11.23 -11.22 -0.54
N MET A 36 -10.58 -10.85 -1.65
CA MET A 36 -9.24 -11.35 -1.97
C MET A 36 -8.19 -10.82 -1.01
N LEU A 37 -8.23 -9.55 -0.66
CA LEU A 37 -7.36 -8.97 0.39
C LEU A 37 -7.59 -9.69 1.72
N GLY A 38 -8.84 -9.91 2.13
CA GLY A 38 -9.18 -10.64 3.33
C GLY A 38 -8.63 -12.06 3.35
N SER A 39 -8.62 -12.76 2.21
CA SER A 39 -8.06 -14.12 2.10
C SER A 39 -6.55 -14.18 2.30
N THR A 40 -5.84 -13.04 2.16
CA THR A 40 -4.39 -12.94 2.40
C THR A 40 -4.02 -12.49 3.82
N GLY A 41 -5.02 -12.17 4.64
CA GLY A 41 -4.79 -11.80 6.04
C GLY A 41 -5.09 -10.36 6.41
N TRP A 42 -5.70 -9.58 5.52
CA TRP A 42 -6.23 -8.26 5.86
C TRP A 42 -7.55 -8.39 6.63
N ARG A 43 -7.74 -7.54 7.62
CA ARG A 43 -9.03 -7.35 8.28
C ARG A 43 -9.97 -6.57 7.38
N THR A 44 -11.11 -7.14 7.05
CA THR A 44 -12.12 -6.58 6.16
C THR A 44 -13.52 -6.69 6.78
N THR A 45 -14.57 -6.33 6.05
CA THR A 45 -15.96 -6.55 6.47
C THR A 45 -16.40 -8.02 6.35
N VAL A 46 -15.66 -8.84 5.60
CA VAL A 46 -15.99 -10.27 5.39
C VAL A 46 -15.02 -11.21 6.08
N ASN A 47 -13.78 -10.77 6.29
CA ASN A 47 -12.73 -11.57 6.92
C ASN A 47 -12.06 -10.81 8.06
N GLY A 48 -11.85 -11.51 9.17
CA GLY A 48 -11.00 -11.07 10.27
C GLY A 48 -9.62 -11.74 10.20
N VAL A 49 -8.71 -11.31 11.04
CA VAL A 49 -7.44 -11.98 11.34
C VAL A 49 -7.48 -12.50 12.78
N ARG A 50 -6.49 -13.36 13.15
CA ARG A 50 -6.49 -14.07 14.43
C ARG A 50 -6.91 -13.24 15.66
N SER A 51 -6.36 -12.04 15.80
CA SER A 51 -6.59 -11.16 16.98
C SER A 51 -7.69 -10.14 16.77
N PHE A 52 -8.21 -10.02 15.54
CA PHE A 52 -9.17 -8.98 15.17
C PHE A 52 -10.30 -9.59 14.35
N PRO A 53 -11.55 -9.62 14.87
CA PRO A 53 -12.70 -10.07 14.09
C PRO A 53 -12.93 -9.16 12.89
N ALA A 54 -13.69 -9.64 11.90
CA ALA A 54 -14.13 -8.81 10.78
C ALA A 54 -14.82 -7.53 11.29
N PHE A 55 -14.76 -6.46 10.49
CA PHE A 55 -15.59 -5.30 10.75
C PHE A 55 -17.06 -5.66 10.55
N LYS A 56 -17.94 -5.07 11.36
CA LYS A 56 -19.38 -5.28 11.24
C LYS A 56 -19.89 -4.85 9.86
N ASP A 57 -19.43 -3.71 9.41
CA ASP A 57 -19.73 -3.10 8.12
C ASP A 57 -18.67 -2.02 7.79
N ASN A 58 -18.83 -1.35 6.67
CA ASN A 58 -17.89 -0.32 6.26
C ASN A 58 -17.93 0.95 7.14
N ALA A 59 -19.03 1.23 7.80
CA ALA A 59 -19.12 2.33 8.77
C ALA A 59 -18.28 2.02 10.02
N ASP A 60 -18.32 0.77 10.49
CA ASP A 60 -17.45 0.29 11.56
C ASP A 60 -15.97 0.34 11.17
N ALA A 61 -15.64 0.00 9.93
CA ALA A 61 -14.26 0.08 9.42
C ALA A 61 -13.71 1.52 9.39
N GLN A 62 -14.57 2.54 9.27
CA GLN A 62 -14.19 3.95 9.19
C GLN A 62 -14.34 4.73 10.49
N LYS A 63 -14.98 4.19 11.51
CA LYS A 63 -15.45 4.94 12.69
C LYS A 63 -14.37 5.70 13.45
N ASP A 64 -13.12 5.20 13.43
CA ASP A 64 -11.98 5.78 14.12
C ASP A 64 -11.05 6.59 13.20
N TYR A 65 -11.47 6.84 11.95
CA TYR A 65 -10.70 7.63 10.99
C TYR A 65 -10.92 9.13 11.19
N ASP A 66 -9.86 9.82 11.55
CA ASP A 66 -9.81 11.28 11.62
C ASP A 66 -9.31 11.83 10.28
N ARG A 67 -10.16 12.59 9.56
CA ARG A 67 -9.83 13.15 8.25
C ARG A 67 -8.73 14.21 8.33
N SER A 68 -8.72 15.01 9.40
CA SER A 68 -7.76 16.10 9.58
C SER A 68 -6.34 15.59 9.80
N LEU A 69 -6.21 14.44 10.45
CA LEU A 69 -4.94 13.76 10.69
C LEU A 69 -4.64 12.69 9.63
N ALA A 70 -5.63 12.30 8.83
CA ALA A 70 -5.59 11.16 7.92
C ALA A 70 -5.06 9.88 8.62
N LEU A 71 -5.59 9.57 9.81
CA LEU A 71 -5.20 8.44 10.66
C LEU A 71 -6.44 7.76 11.25
N LYS A 72 -6.37 6.44 11.42
CA LYS A 72 -7.29 5.68 12.28
C LYS A 72 -6.72 5.67 13.69
N ILE A 73 -7.28 6.53 14.54
CA ILE A 73 -6.68 6.88 15.83
C ILE A 73 -6.68 5.71 16.81
N ASP A 74 -7.81 5.00 16.94
CA ASP A 74 -7.92 3.91 17.90
C ASP A 74 -7.12 2.69 17.46
N SER A 75 -7.02 2.43 16.15
CA SER A 75 -6.16 1.41 15.58
C SER A 75 -4.68 1.69 15.88
N LEU A 76 -4.23 2.94 15.71
CA LEU A 76 -2.86 3.36 15.99
C LEU A 76 -2.51 3.25 17.47
N ILE A 77 -3.31 3.85 18.33
CA ILE A 77 -3.06 3.84 19.78
C ILE A 77 -3.16 2.42 20.33
N GLY A 78 -4.14 1.65 19.88
CA GLY A 78 -4.32 0.25 20.28
C GLY A 78 -3.09 -0.58 19.95
N PHE A 79 -2.53 -0.46 18.74
CA PHE A 79 -1.30 -1.14 18.34
C PHE A 79 -0.12 -0.77 19.27
N VAL A 80 0.08 0.51 19.54
CA VAL A 80 1.20 0.97 20.38
C VAL A 80 1.05 0.48 21.81
N LYS A 81 -0.14 0.56 22.39
CA LYS A 81 -0.41 0.08 23.76
C LYS A 81 -0.19 -1.44 23.89
N GLU A 82 -0.61 -2.19 22.89
CA GLU A 82 -0.49 -3.64 22.87
C GLU A 82 0.98 -4.10 22.74
N THR A 83 1.72 -3.47 21.82
CA THR A 83 3.09 -3.91 21.52
C THR A 83 4.16 -3.24 22.36
N GLN A 84 3.87 -2.09 22.99
CA GLN A 84 4.84 -1.25 23.70
C GLN A 84 4.26 -0.66 25.01
N PRO A 85 3.65 -1.48 25.89
CA PRO A 85 2.97 -0.99 27.09
C PRO A 85 3.91 -0.24 28.05
N LYS A 86 5.19 -0.64 28.12
CA LYS A 86 6.20 0.03 28.96
C LYS A 86 6.50 1.44 28.47
N GLU A 87 6.61 1.63 27.15
CA GLU A 87 6.86 2.95 26.55
C GLU A 87 5.63 3.85 26.70
N TRP A 88 4.43 3.29 26.50
CA TRP A 88 3.19 4.00 26.73
C TRP A 88 3.05 4.47 28.18
N ALA A 89 3.36 3.63 29.16
CA ALA A 89 3.30 3.98 30.56
C ALA A 89 4.27 5.11 30.96
N LYS A 90 5.41 5.27 30.27
CA LYS A 90 6.32 6.41 30.50
C LYS A 90 5.64 7.75 30.17
N ILE A 91 5.01 7.84 29.01
CA ILE A 91 4.34 9.07 28.57
C ILE A 91 3.04 9.31 29.34
N GLU A 92 2.32 8.26 29.70
CA GLU A 92 1.08 8.36 30.50
C GLU A 92 1.36 8.92 31.89
N ARG A 93 2.48 8.50 32.49
CA ARG A 93 2.93 9.04 33.79
C ARG A 93 3.32 10.51 33.70
N MET A 94 3.85 10.97 32.56
CA MET A 94 4.27 12.36 32.36
C MET A 94 3.12 13.27 31.98
N TYR A 95 2.24 12.81 31.09
CA TYR A 95 1.23 13.69 30.46
C TYR A 95 -0.20 13.49 31.00
N GLY A 96 -0.45 12.43 31.77
CA GLY A 96 -1.76 12.14 32.35
C GLY A 96 -2.88 12.13 31.30
N VAL A 97 -3.90 12.94 31.54
CA VAL A 97 -5.07 13.03 30.63
C VAL A 97 -4.73 13.55 29.22
N GLN A 98 -3.63 14.26 29.06
CA GLN A 98 -3.18 14.79 27.76
C GLN A 98 -2.37 13.78 26.93
N THR A 99 -2.12 12.57 27.44
CA THR A 99 -1.26 11.57 26.78
C THR A 99 -1.65 11.29 25.33
N LYS A 100 -2.93 11.05 25.08
CA LYS A 100 -3.45 10.77 23.72
C LYS A 100 -3.15 11.92 22.75
N GLU A 101 -3.47 13.14 23.16
CA GLU A 101 -3.27 14.35 22.35
C GLU A 101 -1.78 14.59 22.06
N ARG A 102 -0.93 14.52 23.09
CA ARG A 102 0.51 14.71 22.98
C ARG A 102 1.16 13.64 22.10
N PHE A 103 0.72 12.39 22.22
CA PHE A 103 1.20 11.30 21.38
C PHE A 103 0.82 11.51 19.92
N LEU A 104 -0.45 11.81 19.61
CA LEU A 104 -0.91 12.07 18.25
C LEU A 104 -0.20 13.26 17.62
N LYS A 105 -0.04 14.36 18.37
CA LYS A 105 0.74 15.51 17.91
C LYS A 105 2.16 15.08 17.52
N ARG A 106 2.85 14.32 18.40
CA ARG A 106 4.20 13.86 18.12
C ARG A 106 4.26 12.94 16.90
N VAL A 107 3.28 12.05 16.72
CA VAL A 107 3.17 11.22 15.52
C VAL A 107 3.05 12.10 14.27
N CYS A 108 2.17 13.08 14.25
CA CYS A 108 2.04 14.02 13.13
C CYS A 108 3.34 14.78 12.86
N ASP A 109 3.99 15.30 13.90
CA ASP A 109 5.27 16.04 13.76
C ASP A 109 6.36 15.19 13.08
N VAL A 110 6.45 13.88 13.38
CA VAL A 110 7.46 13.00 12.77
C VAL A 110 7.05 12.47 11.40
N LEU A 111 5.75 12.36 11.12
CA LEU A 111 5.26 11.99 9.80
C LEU A 111 5.32 13.16 8.82
N GLU A 112 5.29 14.41 9.32
CA GLU A 112 5.23 15.64 8.54
C GLU A 112 6.39 16.60 8.87
N PRO A 113 7.65 16.14 8.78
CA PRO A 113 8.79 16.97 9.13
C PRO A 113 8.94 18.17 8.20
N HIS A 114 9.46 19.28 8.73
CA HIS A 114 9.67 20.51 7.97
C HIS A 114 10.78 20.39 6.92
N ASP A 115 11.77 19.53 7.15
CA ASP A 115 12.98 19.42 6.34
C ASP A 115 12.97 18.24 5.34
N ASP A 116 11.86 17.58 5.17
CA ASP A 116 11.63 16.45 4.25
C ASP A 116 12.57 15.23 4.44
N ARG A 117 13.51 15.27 5.40
CA ARG A 117 14.51 14.20 5.58
C ARG A 117 13.99 12.95 6.23
N ASP A 118 12.94 13.06 7.02
CA ASP A 118 12.26 11.95 7.68
C ASP A 118 10.90 11.71 7.02
N GLY A 119 9.89 11.39 7.76
CA GLY A 119 8.55 11.14 7.29
C GLY A 119 8.19 9.66 7.35
N LEU A 120 7.08 9.30 6.74
CA LEU A 120 6.42 8.01 6.93
C LEU A 120 7.36 6.80 6.79
N ILE A 121 8.14 6.72 5.72
CA ILE A 121 8.96 5.54 5.44
C ILE A 121 10.05 5.34 6.50
N ASN A 122 10.69 6.43 6.93
CA ASN A 122 11.69 6.37 7.99
C ASN A 122 11.06 6.03 9.34
N VAL A 123 9.91 6.62 9.66
CA VAL A 123 9.18 6.37 10.91
C VAL A 123 8.67 4.92 10.97
N LEU A 124 8.14 4.36 9.89
CA LEU A 124 7.75 2.94 9.84
C LEU A 124 8.94 2.00 10.09
N ARG A 125 10.12 2.34 9.55
CA ARG A 125 11.31 1.48 9.67
C ARG A 125 12.04 1.62 10.99
N ARG A 126 12.14 2.84 11.51
CA ARG A 126 12.99 3.15 12.67
C ARG A 126 12.22 3.53 13.93
N GLY A 127 10.95 3.97 13.76
CA GLY A 127 10.18 4.53 14.86
C GLY A 127 10.58 5.97 15.17
N PHE A 128 10.22 6.43 16.35
CA PHE A 128 10.52 7.78 16.81
C PHE A 128 10.64 7.86 18.33
N LYS A 129 11.34 8.90 18.80
CA LYS A 129 11.48 9.18 20.23
C LYS A 129 10.51 10.27 20.68
N MET A 130 10.02 10.12 21.92
CA MET A 130 9.16 11.09 22.59
C MET A 130 9.60 11.25 24.04
N ALA A 131 9.57 12.50 24.56
CA ALA A 131 9.83 12.76 25.97
C ALA A 131 8.83 11.97 26.86
N PRO A 132 9.27 11.45 28.01
CA PRO A 132 10.56 11.63 28.69
C PRO A 132 11.61 10.55 28.36
N GLY A 133 11.70 10.08 27.15
CA GLY A 133 12.66 9.04 26.72
C GLY A 133 11.95 7.74 26.31
N ALA A 134 10.71 7.83 25.86
CA ALA A 134 10.00 6.73 25.24
C ALA A 134 10.47 6.56 23.77
N ASP A 135 10.62 5.30 23.33
CA ASP A 135 10.98 4.94 21.95
C ASP A 135 9.84 4.11 21.34
N PHE A 136 9.16 4.68 20.34
CA PHE A 136 8.00 4.07 19.74
C PHE A 136 8.29 3.54 18.33
N LYS A 137 7.79 2.33 18.05
CA LYS A 137 7.69 1.74 16.71
C LYS A 137 6.26 1.82 16.23
N LEU A 138 6.04 2.25 14.99
CA LEU A 138 4.72 2.25 14.36
C LEU A 138 4.49 1.04 13.45
N CYS A 139 5.50 0.19 13.28
CA CYS A 139 5.42 -1.06 12.55
C CYS A 139 6.49 -2.03 13.05
N TYR A 140 6.18 -3.30 13.08
CA TYR A 140 7.14 -4.39 13.22
C TYR A 140 7.18 -5.20 11.92
N PHE A 141 8.39 -5.42 11.41
CA PHE A 141 8.60 -6.23 10.21
C PHE A 141 8.85 -7.69 10.57
N LYS A 142 8.61 -8.58 9.60
CA LYS A 142 8.82 -10.00 9.79
C LYS A 142 10.26 -10.29 10.21
N PRO A 143 10.49 -10.93 11.36
CA PRO A 143 11.85 -11.24 11.79
C PRO A 143 12.49 -12.24 10.81
N ALA A 144 13.80 -12.10 10.62
CA ALA A 144 14.56 -12.99 9.74
C ALA A 144 14.63 -14.43 10.27
N SER A 145 14.46 -14.60 11.58
CA SER A 145 14.50 -15.90 12.26
C SER A 145 13.41 -15.99 13.32
N THR A 146 12.93 -17.19 13.59
CA THR A 146 11.93 -17.49 14.62
C THR A 146 12.52 -17.57 16.04
N LEU A 147 13.81 -17.32 16.20
CA LEU A 147 14.51 -17.43 17.49
C LEU A 147 14.08 -16.37 18.51
N ASN A 148 13.41 -15.32 18.08
CA ASN A 148 12.89 -14.28 18.97
C ASN A 148 11.36 -14.23 18.93
N PRO A 149 10.68 -14.98 19.83
CA PRO A 149 9.22 -15.05 19.85
C PRO A 149 8.55 -13.72 20.20
N ASP A 150 9.22 -12.81 20.92
CA ASP A 150 8.70 -11.47 21.23
C ASP A 150 8.59 -10.60 19.96
N LEU A 151 9.60 -10.64 19.09
CA LEU A 151 9.54 -9.94 17.80
C LEU A 151 8.48 -10.54 16.86
N GLN A 152 8.33 -11.86 16.87
CA GLN A 152 7.31 -12.55 16.11
C GLN A 152 5.90 -12.14 16.57
N SER A 153 5.66 -12.12 17.88
CA SER A 153 4.39 -11.69 18.47
C SER A 153 4.06 -10.23 18.11
N LYS A 154 5.05 -9.33 18.19
CA LYS A 154 4.88 -7.92 17.80
C LYS A 154 4.60 -7.74 16.31
N TYR A 155 5.23 -8.56 15.46
CA TYR A 155 4.95 -8.60 14.04
C TYR A 155 3.49 -9.04 13.77
N GLU A 156 3.03 -10.08 14.43
CA GLU A 156 1.66 -10.59 14.32
C GLU A 156 0.60 -9.63 14.86
N ALA A 157 0.99 -8.74 15.77
CA ALA A 157 0.13 -7.68 16.32
C ALA A 157 -0.08 -6.49 15.36
N ASN A 158 0.60 -6.43 14.20
CA ASN A 158 0.31 -5.38 13.23
C ASN A 158 -1.16 -5.41 12.80
N LYS A 159 -1.81 -4.25 12.87
CA LYS A 159 -3.19 -4.05 12.44
C LYS A 159 -3.23 -3.70 10.97
N LEU A 160 -3.62 -4.67 10.17
CA LEU A 160 -3.71 -4.55 8.72
C LEU A 160 -5.20 -4.50 8.33
N GLU A 161 -5.69 -3.34 7.91
CA GLU A 161 -7.11 -3.07 7.76
C GLU A 161 -7.42 -2.54 6.37
N VAL A 162 -8.52 -3.02 5.79
CA VAL A 162 -9.08 -2.53 4.52
C VAL A 162 -10.29 -1.66 4.84
N VAL A 163 -10.33 -0.48 4.25
CA VAL A 163 -11.49 0.42 4.32
C VAL A 163 -11.92 0.76 2.91
N ARG A 164 -13.19 0.53 2.61
CA ARG A 164 -13.80 0.87 1.32
C ARG A 164 -14.49 2.21 1.38
N GLN A 165 -14.59 2.89 0.23
CA GLN A 165 -15.28 4.17 0.11
C GLN A 165 -14.94 5.13 1.24
N LEU A 166 -13.61 5.26 1.51
CA LEU A 166 -13.11 6.10 2.59
C LEU A 166 -13.36 7.57 2.28
N ARG A 167 -14.18 8.23 3.08
CA ARG A 167 -14.37 9.67 3.01
C ARG A 167 -13.19 10.38 3.65
N TYR A 168 -12.31 10.97 2.85
CA TYR A 168 -11.02 11.53 3.29
C TYR A 168 -10.99 13.07 3.30
N GLY A 169 -11.81 13.71 2.49
CA GLY A 169 -11.69 15.12 2.15
C GLY A 169 -11.86 16.07 3.32
N THR A 170 -10.96 17.03 3.44
CA THR A 170 -10.98 18.15 4.39
C THR A 170 -11.17 19.48 3.67
N LEU A 171 -10.79 19.56 2.39
CA LEU A 171 -10.96 20.74 1.55
C LEU A 171 -12.40 20.83 1.05
N PRO A 172 -12.93 22.07 0.81
CA PRO A 172 -14.32 22.25 0.40
C PRO A 172 -14.73 21.42 -0.84
N ASP A 173 -13.86 21.33 -1.84
CA ASP A 173 -14.13 20.62 -3.08
C ASP A 173 -14.04 19.08 -2.92
N ASP A 174 -13.36 18.60 -1.88
CA ASP A 174 -13.11 17.18 -1.63
C ASP A 174 -14.01 16.58 -0.53
N GLN A 175 -14.79 17.37 0.19
CA GLN A 175 -15.54 16.92 1.39
C GLN A 175 -16.44 15.70 1.18
N ASN A 176 -16.99 15.57 -0.03
CA ASN A 176 -17.88 14.46 -0.41
C ASN A 176 -17.15 13.31 -1.15
N ASN A 177 -15.87 13.51 -1.47
CA ASN A 177 -15.10 12.53 -2.21
C ASN A 177 -14.72 11.34 -1.32
N SER A 178 -14.76 10.15 -1.91
CA SER A 178 -14.28 8.92 -1.29
C SER A 178 -13.26 8.22 -2.19
N ILE A 179 -12.35 7.48 -1.57
CA ILE A 179 -11.43 6.58 -2.25
C ILE A 179 -12.04 5.17 -2.19
N ASP A 180 -12.05 4.46 -3.32
CA ASP A 180 -12.72 3.15 -3.41
C ASP A 180 -12.17 2.15 -2.40
N THR A 181 -10.84 2.07 -2.24
CA THR A 181 -10.21 1.20 -1.24
C THR A 181 -8.94 1.82 -0.68
N VAL A 182 -8.79 1.77 0.62
CA VAL A 182 -7.57 2.22 1.34
C VAL A 182 -7.08 1.11 2.26
N LEU A 183 -5.79 0.82 2.20
CA LEU A 183 -5.12 -0.12 3.11
C LEU A 183 -4.41 0.64 4.23
N PHE A 184 -4.71 0.26 5.45
CA PHE A 184 -4.14 0.83 6.67
C PHE A 184 -3.20 -0.15 7.35
N LEU A 185 -2.04 0.33 7.76
CA LEU A 185 -1.08 -0.35 8.61
C LEU A 185 -1.03 0.37 9.96
N ASN A 186 -1.50 -0.28 11.01
CA ASN A 186 -1.51 0.28 12.37
C ASN A 186 -2.16 1.68 12.45
N GLY A 187 -3.27 1.85 11.72
CA GLY A 187 -4.00 3.11 11.65
C GLY A 187 -3.43 4.15 10.68
N ILE A 188 -2.33 3.88 10.00
CA ILE A 188 -1.71 4.77 9.00
C ILE A 188 -2.10 4.28 7.60
N PRO A 189 -2.67 5.12 6.72
CA PRO A 189 -2.94 4.73 5.35
C PRO A 189 -1.63 4.54 4.58
N VAL A 190 -1.46 3.42 3.90
CA VAL A 190 -0.23 3.10 3.16
C VAL A 190 -0.45 2.89 1.66
N VAL A 191 -1.66 2.49 1.25
CA VAL A 191 -2.04 2.28 -0.15
C VAL A 191 -3.43 2.84 -0.39
N THR A 192 -3.64 3.54 -1.50
CA THR A 192 -4.97 3.90 -2.00
C THR A 192 -5.21 3.25 -3.35
N MET A 193 -6.45 2.88 -3.65
CA MET A 193 -6.83 2.26 -4.91
C MET A 193 -8.13 2.87 -5.43
N GLU A 194 -8.16 3.24 -6.72
CA GLU A 194 -9.36 3.56 -7.49
C GLU A 194 -9.64 2.41 -8.44
N LEU A 195 -10.84 1.87 -8.36
CA LEU A 195 -11.26 0.65 -9.02
C LEU A 195 -12.25 0.96 -10.14
N LYS A 196 -12.04 0.38 -11.31
CA LYS A 196 -12.96 0.45 -12.43
C LYS A 196 -13.32 -0.96 -12.93
N ASN A 197 -14.49 -1.11 -13.49
CA ASN A 197 -14.91 -2.40 -13.99
C ASN A 197 -15.16 -2.34 -15.50
N ASN A 198 -14.44 -3.17 -16.25
CA ASN A 198 -14.55 -3.28 -17.72
C ASN A 198 -15.97 -3.66 -18.19
N LEU A 199 -16.75 -4.39 -17.38
CA LEU A 199 -18.14 -4.72 -17.69
C LEU A 199 -19.04 -3.49 -17.77
N SER A 200 -18.66 -2.37 -17.15
CA SER A 200 -19.33 -1.08 -17.24
C SER A 200 -18.74 -0.17 -18.32
N GLY A 201 -17.80 -0.65 -19.13
CA GLY A 201 -17.07 0.14 -20.14
C GLY A 201 -16.03 1.07 -19.55
N GLN A 202 -15.74 0.98 -18.25
CA GLN A 202 -14.70 1.77 -17.58
C GLN A 202 -13.41 0.95 -17.46
N ARG A 203 -12.29 1.64 -17.65
CA ARG A 203 -10.95 1.05 -17.64
C ARG A 203 -10.02 1.79 -16.69
N THR A 204 -8.83 1.25 -16.52
CA THR A 204 -7.75 1.84 -15.70
C THR A 204 -7.51 3.33 -16.01
N GLU A 205 -7.66 3.75 -17.26
CA GLU A 205 -7.51 5.15 -17.65
C GLU A 205 -8.52 6.07 -16.95
N HIS A 206 -9.74 5.62 -16.73
CA HIS A 206 -10.75 6.39 -15.99
C HIS A 206 -10.40 6.54 -14.51
N ALA A 207 -9.80 5.50 -13.89
CA ALA A 207 -9.28 5.60 -12.53
C ALA A 207 -8.07 6.55 -12.46
N VAL A 208 -7.21 6.55 -13.48
CA VAL A 208 -6.10 7.51 -13.62
C VAL A 208 -6.63 8.95 -13.72
N GLU A 209 -7.64 9.20 -14.57
CA GLU A 209 -8.24 10.53 -14.70
C GLU A 209 -8.92 10.99 -13.40
N GLN A 210 -9.54 10.06 -12.65
CA GLN A 210 -10.11 10.35 -11.34
C GLN A 210 -9.04 10.84 -10.36
N TYR A 211 -7.86 10.21 -10.30
CA TYR A 211 -6.73 10.69 -9.50
C TYR A 211 -6.20 12.04 -9.96
N LYS A 212 -6.22 12.33 -11.26
CA LYS A 212 -5.71 13.60 -11.81
C LYS A 212 -6.64 14.76 -11.58
N HIS A 213 -7.94 14.54 -11.63
CA HIS A 213 -8.94 15.62 -11.66
C HIS A 213 -9.78 15.70 -10.40
N ASP A 214 -10.08 14.58 -9.76
CA ASP A 214 -11.02 14.52 -8.63
C ASP A 214 -10.32 14.28 -7.26
N ARG A 215 -8.97 14.21 -7.24
CA ARG A 215 -8.19 13.98 -6.03
C ARG A 215 -7.16 15.09 -5.85
N SER A 216 -7.38 15.96 -4.87
CA SER A 216 -6.46 17.07 -4.60
C SER A 216 -5.15 16.57 -3.97
N PRO A 217 -3.98 16.86 -4.56
CA PRO A 217 -2.69 16.53 -3.94
C PRO A 217 -2.43 17.33 -2.65
N LYS A 218 -3.28 18.31 -2.31
CA LYS A 218 -3.19 19.07 -1.07
C LYS A 218 -3.75 18.31 0.12
N GLU A 219 -4.64 17.36 -0.11
CA GLU A 219 -5.18 16.49 0.94
C GLU A 219 -4.07 15.63 1.57
N LEU A 220 -4.07 15.54 2.90
CA LEU A 220 -2.98 14.93 3.65
C LEU A 220 -2.75 13.47 3.27
N ILE A 221 -3.82 12.72 3.01
CA ILE A 221 -3.75 11.31 2.62
C ILE A 221 -2.93 11.08 1.34
N PHE A 222 -2.84 12.07 0.45
CA PHE A 222 -2.10 12.00 -0.81
C PHE A 222 -0.71 12.64 -0.76
N LYS A 223 -0.33 13.26 0.35
CA LYS A 223 1.01 13.87 0.47
C LYS A 223 2.08 12.78 0.55
N PRO A 224 3.04 12.77 -0.41
CA PRO A 224 4.06 11.73 -0.49
C PRO A 224 4.93 11.69 0.76
N ASN A 225 5.30 10.49 1.22
CA ASN A 225 6.09 10.24 2.42
C ASN A 225 5.52 10.83 3.73
N ARG A 226 4.23 11.19 3.74
CA ARG A 226 3.54 11.67 4.97
C ARG A 226 2.40 10.73 5.37
N ARG A 227 1.67 10.25 4.36
CA ARG A 227 0.62 9.23 4.51
C ARG A 227 0.82 8.16 3.45
N SER A 228 -0.09 7.96 2.53
CA SER A 228 -0.02 6.88 1.55
C SER A 228 1.32 6.84 0.79
N ILE A 229 1.84 5.63 0.59
CA ILE A 229 3.13 5.39 -0.08
C ILE A 229 2.94 5.27 -1.59
N VAL A 230 1.81 4.67 -2.01
CA VAL A 230 1.50 4.37 -3.41
C VAL A 230 0.01 4.46 -3.67
N HIS A 231 -0.34 4.89 -4.88
CA HIS A 231 -1.71 5.02 -5.37
C HIS A 231 -1.85 4.13 -6.60
N PHE A 232 -2.80 3.19 -6.58
CA PHE A 232 -3.08 2.30 -7.70
C PHE A 232 -4.39 2.71 -8.38
N ALA A 233 -4.33 2.80 -9.71
CA ALA A 233 -5.48 2.88 -10.59
C ALA A 233 -5.60 1.55 -11.32
N LEU A 234 -6.72 0.86 -11.22
CA LEU A 234 -6.84 -0.48 -11.80
C LEU A 234 -8.26 -0.82 -12.25
N ASP A 235 -8.32 -1.77 -13.16
CA ASP A 235 -9.53 -2.48 -13.51
C ASP A 235 -9.33 -4.00 -13.39
N SER A 236 -10.20 -4.81 -13.98
CA SER A 236 -10.06 -6.27 -13.96
C SER A 236 -8.90 -6.80 -14.82
N GLU A 237 -8.29 -5.97 -15.67
CA GLU A 237 -7.29 -6.37 -16.66
C GLU A 237 -5.91 -5.76 -16.43
N THR A 238 -5.84 -4.49 -16.05
CA THR A 238 -4.60 -3.73 -15.97
C THR A 238 -4.46 -2.93 -14.68
N VAL A 239 -3.21 -2.62 -14.32
CA VAL A 239 -2.85 -1.84 -13.14
C VAL A 239 -1.86 -0.75 -13.54
N ALA A 240 -2.13 0.47 -13.08
CA ALA A 240 -1.21 1.59 -13.11
C ALA A 240 -0.95 2.11 -11.69
N MET A 241 0.22 2.67 -11.43
CA MET A 241 0.58 3.20 -10.13
C MET A 241 1.25 4.56 -10.20
N THR A 242 1.10 5.35 -9.16
CA THR A 242 1.90 6.55 -8.90
C THR A 242 2.23 6.67 -7.42
N THR A 243 3.29 7.40 -7.10
CA THR A 243 3.67 7.75 -5.72
C THR A 243 3.57 9.25 -5.45
N LEU A 244 3.14 10.02 -6.46
CA LEU A 244 3.03 11.47 -6.38
C LEU A 244 1.85 11.95 -7.22
N LEU A 245 0.86 12.54 -6.58
CA LEU A 245 -0.20 13.26 -7.27
C LEU A 245 0.23 14.71 -7.56
N ALA A 246 -0.04 15.17 -8.75
CA ALA A 246 0.28 16.53 -9.27
C ALA A 246 -0.81 17.05 -10.20
N ASN A 247 -2.08 16.79 -9.85
CA ASN A 247 -3.24 17.08 -10.69
C ASN A 247 -3.06 16.49 -12.11
N SER A 248 -3.38 17.24 -13.17
CA SER A 248 -3.23 16.79 -14.57
C SER A 248 -1.81 16.36 -14.96
N LYS A 249 -0.78 16.83 -14.21
CA LYS A 249 0.63 16.45 -14.42
C LYS A 249 1.02 15.12 -13.73
N THR A 250 0.10 14.47 -13.04
CA THR A 250 0.37 13.18 -12.41
C THR A 250 0.77 12.14 -13.45
N VAL A 251 1.90 11.47 -13.21
CA VAL A 251 2.40 10.41 -14.08
C VAL A 251 2.11 9.07 -13.43
N PHE A 252 1.34 8.24 -14.12
CA PHE A 252 1.12 6.85 -13.75
C PHE A 252 2.04 5.94 -14.55
N LEU A 253 2.64 4.97 -13.88
CA LEU A 253 3.48 3.94 -14.47
C LEU A 253 2.72 2.62 -14.51
N PRO A 254 2.86 1.83 -15.59
CA PRO A 254 2.26 0.50 -15.63
C PRO A 254 2.88 -0.40 -14.56
N PHE A 255 2.02 -1.17 -13.88
CA PHE A 255 2.41 -2.13 -12.85
C PHE A 255 2.04 -3.57 -13.24
N ASN A 256 1.87 -3.85 -14.53
CA ASN A 256 1.48 -5.15 -15.06
C ASN A 256 2.59 -6.19 -15.00
N LYS A 257 2.20 -7.48 -14.87
CA LYS A 257 3.11 -8.64 -14.89
C LYS A 257 3.82 -8.80 -16.23
N GLY A 258 3.18 -8.35 -17.32
CA GLY A 258 3.53 -8.73 -18.67
C GLY A 258 2.93 -10.10 -19.05
N ASN A 259 2.74 -10.33 -20.34
CA ASN A 259 2.13 -11.55 -20.87
C ASN A 259 3.07 -12.36 -21.77
N GLY A 260 4.38 -12.10 -21.68
CA GLY A 260 5.40 -12.73 -22.54
C GLY A 260 5.41 -12.24 -23.97
N LYS A 261 4.58 -11.25 -24.34
CA LYS A 261 4.49 -10.62 -25.67
C LYS A 261 4.86 -9.15 -25.61
N PHE A 262 5.23 -8.58 -26.74
CA PHE A 262 5.39 -7.14 -26.88
C PHE A 262 4.06 -6.43 -26.56
N GLY A 263 4.07 -5.43 -25.69
CA GLY A 263 2.91 -4.62 -25.35
C GLY A 263 2.40 -4.76 -23.92
N GLY A 264 2.94 -5.66 -23.14
CA GLY A 264 2.62 -5.73 -21.72
C GLY A 264 1.24 -6.34 -21.40
N GLY A 265 0.53 -5.79 -20.43
CA GLY A 265 -0.70 -6.36 -19.89
C GLY A 265 -0.45 -7.45 -18.86
N ASN A 266 -1.49 -8.22 -18.53
CA ASN A 266 -1.42 -9.30 -17.57
C ASN A 266 -1.88 -10.62 -18.18
N PRO A 267 -1.32 -11.78 -17.79
CA PRO A 267 -1.76 -13.06 -18.26
C PRO A 267 -3.18 -13.37 -17.77
N THR A 268 -3.91 -14.18 -18.52
CA THR A 268 -5.16 -14.77 -18.04
C THR A 268 -4.83 -15.69 -16.85
N PRO A 269 -5.65 -15.70 -15.78
CA PRO A 269 -5.48 -16.64 -14.68
C PRO A 269 -5.42 -18.09 -15.17
N GLU A 270 -4.48 -18.88 -14.63
CA GLU A 270 -4.20 -20.25 -15.13
C GLU A 270 -5.40 -21.19 -15.05
N ASN A 271 -6.21 -21.05 -14.00
CA ASN A 271 -7.44 -21.84 -13.81
C ASN A 271 -8.69 -21.22 -14.45
N GLY A 272 -8.55 -20.09 -15.14
CA GLY A 272 -9.67 -19.36 -15.74
C GLY A 272 -10.58 -18.65 -14.74
N GLU A 273 -10.26 -18.69 -13.44
CA GLU A 273 -11.02 -18.04 -12.38
C GLU A 273 -10.32 -16.75 -11.89
N GLY A 274 -11.13 -15.73 -11.57
CA GLY A 274 -10.64 -14.45 -11.08
C GLY A 274 -10.30 -13.45 -12.19
N TYR A 275 -9.55 -12.41 -11.82
CA TYR A 275 -9.20 -11.32 -12.71
C TYR A 275 -7.70 -11.32 -13.03
N ARG A 276 -7.33 -10.75 -14.16
CA ARG A 276 -5.91 -10.63 -14.56
C ARG A 276 -5.08 -9.79 -13.58
N THR A 277 -5.75 -8.99 -12.75
CA THR A 277 -5.15 -8.13 -11.72
C THR A 277 -5.07 -8.78 -10.33
N ASP A 278 -5.47 -10.03 -10.17
CA ASP A 278 -5.49 -10.76 -8.89
C ASP A 278 -4.12 -10.78 -8.19
N TYR A 279 -3.03 -10.84 -8.94
CA TYR A 279 -1.68 -10.81 -8.38
C TYR A 279 -1.43 -9.58 -7.52
N LEU A 280 -2.09 -8.42 -7.81
CA LEU A 280 -1.90 -7.21 -7.02
C LEU A 280 -2.34 -7.44 -5.56
N TYR A 281 -3.53 -7.94 -5.35
CA TYR A 281 -4.07 -8.11 -4.01
C TYR A 281 -3.74 -9.45 -3.37
N ARG A 282 -3.46 -10.50 -4.15
CA ARG A 282 -3.09 -11.82 -3.62
C ARG A 282 -1.59 -11.99 -3.35
N GLU A 283 -0.73 -11.31 -4.13
CA GLU A 283 0.72 -11.49 -4.06
C GLU A 283 1.43 -10.21 -3.58
N ILE A 284 1.17 -9.08 -4.24
CA ILE A 284 1.91 -7.82 -4.00
C ILE A 284 1.46 -7.14 -2.71
N LEU A 285 0.15 -7.01 -2.53
CA LEU A 285 -0.46 -6.37 -1.36
C LEU A 285 -0.79 -7.36 -0.23
N ALA A 286 -0.44 -8.64 -0.37
CA ALA A 286 -0.47 -9.56 0.77
C ALA A 286 0.40 -9.01 1.92
N PRO A 287 -0.03 -9.13 3.20
CA PRO A 287 0.62 -8.51 4.34
C PRO A 287 2.14 -8.67 4.39
N ASP A 288 2.65 -9.90 4.32
CA ASP A 288 4.09 -10.19 4.36
C ASP A 288 4.83 -9.50 3.20
N SER A 289 4.22 -9.52 2.01
CA SER A 289 4.79 -8.94 0.80
C SER A 289 4.83 -7.42 0.86
N LEU A 290 3.73 -6.77 1.28
CA LEU A 290 3.68 -5.31 1.38
C LEU A 290 4.64 -4.80 2.46
N LEU A 291 4.71 -5.47 3.61
CA LEU A 291 5.65 -5.11 4.67
C LEU A 291 7.11 -5.28 4.23
N ASP A 292 7.44 -6.35 3.49
CA ASP A 292 8.77 -6.51 2.88
C ASP A 292 9.07 -5.40 1.88
N ILE A 293 8.10 -5.02 1.03
CA ILE A 293 8.25 -3.89 0.10
C ILE A 293 8.51 -2.59 0.85
N ILE A 294 7.76 -2.29 1.91
CA ILE A 294 7.95 -1.09 2.74
C ILE A 294 9.33 -1.15 3.42
N GLN A 295 9.74 -2.30 3.93
CA GLN A 295 10.99 -2.45 4.64
C GLN A 295 12.22 -2.29 3.74
N ARG A 296 12.21 -2.90 2.55
CA ARG A 296 13.43 -3.15 1.78
C ARG A 296 13.45 -2.49 0.41
N PHE A 297 12.30 -2.23 -0.21
CA PHE A 297 12.25 -1.71 -1.59
C PHE A 297 11.89 -0.22 -1.65
N VAL A 298 10.91 0.23 -0.89
CA VAL A 298 10.49 1.64 -0.94
C VAL A 298 11.63 2.54 -0.48
N ARG A 299 11.89 3.63 -1.20
CA ARG A 299 12.87 4.62 -0.79
C ARG A 299 12.42 6.03 -1.16
N VAL A 300 12.96 7.01 -0.47
CA VAL A 300 12.82 8.43 -0.79
C VAL A 300 14.03 8.89 -1.57
N ASP A 301 13.81 9.54 -2.69
CA ASP A 301 14.83 10.14 -3.53
C ASP A 301 14.88 11.65 -3.26
N TYR A 302 16.06 12.15 -2.90
CA TYR A 302 16.28 13.55 -2.53
C TYR A 302 17.10 14.28 -3.58
N ASP A 303 16.86 15.56 -3.73
CA ASP A 303 17.74 16.41 -4.53
C ASP A 303 19.12 16.51 -3.89
N SER A 304 20.17 16.33 -4.67
CA SER A 304 21.55 16.32 -4.17
C SER A 304 22.00 17.67 -3.61
N LYS A 305 21.45 18.76 -4.12
CA LYS A 305 21.82 20.14 -3.75
C LYS A 305 20.90 20.70 -2.66
N THR A 306 19.60 20.68 -2.92
CA THR A 306 18.60 21.30 -2.03
C THR A 306 18.21 20.41 -0.86
N LYS A 307 18.48 19.10 -0.96
CA LYS A 307 18.03 18.06 -0.01
C LYS A 307 16.49 17.94 0.08
N ALA A 308 15.76 18.65 -0.76
CA ALA A 308 14.32 18.49 -0.85
C ALA A 308 13.96 17.11 -1.41
N MET A 309 12.84 16.57 -0.95
CA MET A 309 12.28 15.31 -1.47
C MET A 309 11.88 15.50 -2.92
N LYS A 310 12.43 14.66 -3.80
CA LYS A 310 12.03 14.60 -5.22
C LYS A 310 10.83 13.70 -5.43
N ARG A 311 10.91 12.48 -4.89
CA ARG A 311 9.87 11.45 -5.07
C ARG A 311 10.05 10.32 -4.08
N VAL A 312 8.97 9.59 -3.85
CA VAL A 312 9.00 8.24 -3.29
C VAL A 312 9.16 7.26 -4.45
N ILE A 313 10.06 6.29 -4.31
CA ILE A 313 10.24 5.20 -5.27
C ILE A 313 9.58 3.96 -4.68
N PHE A 314 8.56 3.48 -5.37
CA PHE A 314 7.95 2.16 -5.17
C PHE A 314 8.44 1.25 -6.31
N PRO A 315 8.79 -0.04 -6.08
CA PRO A 315 9.29 -0.90 -7.14
C PRO A 315 8.23 -1.14 -8.19
N ARG A 316 8.60 -1.14 -9.47
CA ARG A 316 7.73 -1.61 -10.55
C ARG A 316 7.67 -3.14 -10.51
N TYR A 317 6.60 -3.73 -11.06
CA TYR A 317 6.41 -5.17 -11.00
C TYR A 317 7.63 -5.97 -11.45
N HIS A 318 8.19 -5.68 -12.63
CA HIS A 318 9.34 -6.41 -13.18
C HIS A 318 10.61 -6.29 -12.33
N GLN A 319 10.77 -5.16 -11.60
CA GLN A 319 11.90 -4.96 -10.69
C GLN A 319 11.74 -5.81 -9.42
N LEU A 320 10.53 -5.84 -8.87
CA LEU A 320 10.20 -6.65 -7.72
C LEU A 320 10.33 -8.15 -8.03
N ASP A 321 9.78 -8.57 -9.16
CA ASP A 321 9.79 -9.96 -9.62
C ASP A 321 11.22 -10.50 -9.80
N VAL A 322 12.08 -9.76 -10.52
CA VAL A 322 13.46 -10.21 -10.76
C VAL A 322 14.26 -10.28 -9.45
N VAL A 323 14.14 -9.29 -8.56
CA VAL A 323 14.88 -9.31 -7.29
C VAL A 323 14.42 -10.48 -6.43
N ARG A 324 13.11 -10.71 -6.32
CA ARG A 324 12.56 -11.83 -5.54
C ARG A 324 12.98 -13.19 -6.08
N LYS A 325 12.96 -13.37 -7.40
CA LYS A 325 13.41 -14.62 -8.05
C LYS A 325 14.89 -14.90 -7.77
N LEU A 326 15.74 -13.89 -7.91
CA LEU A 326 17.17 -14.05 -7.67
C LEU A 326 17.48 -14.31 -6.18
N VAL A 327 16.81 -13.64 -5.26
CA VAL A 327 16.96 -13.88 -3.82
C VAL A 327 16.48 -15.28 -3.43
N ALA A 328 15.35 -15.73 -4.00
CA ALA A 328 14.83 -17.07 -3.73
C ALA A 328 15.80 -18.15 -4.23
N ASP A 329 16.30 -18.02 -5.46
CA ASP A 329 17.25 -18.97 -6.03
C ASP A 329 18.60 -18.96 -5.27
N ALA A 330 19.10 -17.78 -4.90
CA ALA A 330 20.33 -17.66 -4.11
C ALA A 330 20.17 -18.27 -2.71
N LYS A 331 18.98 -18.18 -2.11
CA LYS A 331 18.70 -18.82 -0.81
C LYS A 331 18.71 -20.35 -0.89
N GLU A 332 18.22 -20.89 -1.99
CA GLU A 332 18.12 -22.34 -2.21
C GLU A 332 19.45 -22.95 -2.68
N ASN A 333 20.14 -22.28 -3.60
CA ASN A 333 21.28 -22.82 -4.33
C ASN A 333 22.64 -22.22 -3.94
N GLY A 334 22.65 -21.19 -3.09
CA GLY A 334 23.88 -20.50 -2.68
C GLY A 334 24.50 -19.67 -3.80
N SER A 335 25.84 -19.54 -3.74
CA SER A 335 26.66 -18.84 -4.76
C SER A 335 27.02 -19.77 -5.93
N GLY A 336 27.59 -19.20 -7.00
CA GLY A 336 28.14 -19.95 -8.15
C GLY A 336 27.29 -20.00 -9.39
N LYS A 337 26.05 -19.52 -9.35
CA LYS A 337 25.20 -19.39 -10.55
C LYS A 337 25.37 -18.06 -11.25
N SER A 338 25.26 -18.09 -12.59
CA SER A 338 25.26 -16.89 -13.43
C SER A 338 23.85 -16.61 -13.94
N TYR A 339 23.45 -15.33 -13.94
CA TYR A 339 22.14 -14.89 -14.40
C TYR A 339 22.29 -13.78 -15.44
N LEU A 340 21.49 -13.82 -16.49
CA LEU A 340 21.33 -12.73 -17.45
C LEU A 340 19.97 -12.08 -17.25
N ILE A 341 19.95 -10.79 -16.87
CA ILE A 341 18.74 -10.00 -16.69
C ILE A 341 18.62 -8.99 -17.83
N GLN A 342 17.68 -9.22 -18.72
CA GLN A 342 17.42 -8.33 -19.85
C GLN A 342 16.21 -7.43 -19.56
N HIS A 343 16.46 -6.17 -19.32
CA HIS A 343 15.44 -5.14 -19.17
C HIS A 343 15.71 -3.99 -20.16
N SER A 344 14.66 -3.34 -20.65
CA SER A 344 14.77 -2.19 -21.56
C SER A 344 15.54 -1.03 -20.94
N ALA A 345 16.05 -0.11 -21.78
CA ALA A 345 16.62 1.14 -21.31
C ALA A 345 15.57 1.95 -20.51
N GLY A 346 15.98 2.63 -19.47
CA GLY A 346 15.06 3.40 -18.61
C GLY A 346 14.13 2.59 -17.70
N SER A 347 14.24 1.25 -17.67
CA SER A 347 13.42 0.38 -16.81
C SER A 347 13.77 0.45 -15.33
N GLY A 348 14.87 1.15 -14.97
CA GLY A 348 15.33 1.28 -13.57
C GLY A 348 16.21 0.12 -13.11
N LYS A 349 17.02 -0.48 -14.00
CA LYS A 349 17.95 -1.57 -13.67
C LYS A 349 18.83 -1.28 -12.46
N SER A 350 19.36 -0.05 -12.32
CA SER A 350 20.18 0.35 -11.17
C SER A 350 19.45 0.19 -9.84
N ASN A 351 18.13 0.43 -9.79
CA ASN A 351 17.33 0.17 -8.60
C ASN A 351 17.27 -1.32 -8.28
N SER A 352 17.03 -2.18 -9.29
CA SER A 352 17.00 -3.63 -9.11
C SER A 352 18.34 -4.16 -8.60
N ILE A 353 19.46 -3.65 -9.12
CA ILE A 353 20.82 -4.01 -8.66
C ILE A 353 21.01 -3.61 -7.20
N ALA A 354 20.65 -2.37 -6.83
CA ALA A 354 20.77 -1.89 -5.46
C ALA A 354 19.91 -2.69 -4.49
N TRP A 355 18.65 -2.97 -4.83
CA TRP A 355 17.78 -3.80 -4.00
C TRP A 355 18.29 -5.23 -3.87
N LEU A 356 18.77 -5.84 -4.97
CA LEU A 356 19.36 -7.18 -4.94
C LEU A 356 20.57 -7.19 -4.01
N ALA A 357 21.49 -6.25 -4.14
CA ALA A 357 22.68 -6.17 -3.29
C ALA A 357 22.32 -6.07 -1.80
N HIS A 358 21.33 -5.24 -1.45
CA HIS A 358 20.83 -5.13 -0.08
C HIS A 358 20.18 -6.43 0.45
N HIS A 359 19.44 -7.15 -0.39
CA HIS A 359 18.85 -8.42 0.01
C HIS A 359 19.93 -9.50 0.20
N LEU A 360 20.87 -9.60 -0.73
CA LEU A 360 21.94 -10.61 -0.67
C LEU A 360 22.89 -10.39 0.53
N SER A 361 23.21 -9.14 0.87
CA SER A 361 24.08 -8.82 2.01
C SER A 361 23.54 -9.26 3.38
N SER A 362 22.25 -9.56 3.48
CA SER A 362 21.61 -10.02 4.71
C SER A 362 20.91 -11.37 4.53
N LEU A 363 21.21 -12.09 3.44
CA LEU A 363 20.58 -13.36 3.14
C LEU A 363 21.18 -14.48 3.97
N HIS A 364 20.33 -15.25 4.64
CA HIS A 364 20.70 -16.43 5.41
C HIS A 364 20.00 -17.66 4.86
N ASP A 365 20.69 -18.79 4.93
CA ASP A 365 20.15 -20.10 4.58
C ASP A 365 19.16 -20.64 5.63
N ALA A 366 18.66 -21.84 5.42
CA ALA A 366 17.74 -22.51 6.35
C ALA A 366 18.38 -22.80 7.73
N ASN A 367 19.71 -22.88 7.80
CA ASN A 367 20.48 -23.12 9.02
C ASN A 367 20.93 -21.81 9.70
N ASN A 368 20.46 -20.66 9.21
CA ASN A 368 20.81 -19.32 9.68
C ASN A 368 22.29 -18.93 9.45
N ASN A 369 22.96 -19.54 8.46
CA ASN A 369 24.29 -19.14 8.03
C ASN A 369 24.16 -18.05 6.94
N ALA A 370 25.08 -17.08 6.92
CA ALA A 370 25.15 -16.10 5.84
C ALA A 370 25.45 -16.80 4.50
N VAL A 371 24.63 -16.52 3.47
CA VAL A 371 24.82 -17.12 2.13
C VAL A 371 25.99 -16.45 1.41
N PHE A 372 26.23 -15.15 1.66
CA PHE A 372 27.29 -14.39 1.05
C PHE A 372 28.06 -13.59 2.10
N ASP A 373 29.38 -13.67 2.07
CA ASP A 373 30.26 -12.85 2.92
C ASP A 373 30.47 -11.45 2.32
N THR A 374 30.47 -11.36 0.99
CA THR A 374 30.73 -10.11 0.27
C THR A 374 29.86 -10.01 -0.98
N VAL A 375 29.29 -8.83 -1.20
CA VAL A 375 28.54 -8.49 -2.43
C VAL A 375 29.27 -7.36 -3.14
N VAL A 376 29.70 -7.61 -4.37
CA VAL A 376 30.43 -6.60 -5.20
C VAL A 376 29.52 -6.14 -6.34
N VAL A 377 29.35 -4.85 -6.49
CA VAL A 377 28.62 -4.23 -7.59
C VAL A 377 29.63 -3.51 -8.51
N LEU A 378 29.68 -3.91 -9.75
CA LEU A 378 30.46 -3.25 -10.80
C LEU A 378 29.53 -2.44 -11.70
N THR A 379 29.82 -1.14 -11.92
CA THR A 379 29.03 -0.20 -12.73
C THR A 379 29.86 0.45 -13.81
#